data_c090a14a234c79a0743865bc6944634d
#
_entry.id   c090a14a234c79a0743865bc6944634d
#
_cell.length_a   1.000
_cell.length_b   1.000
_cell.length_c   1.000
_cell.angle_alpha   90.00
_cell.angle_beta   90.00
_cell.angle_gamma   90.00
#
_symmetry.space_group_name_H-M   'P 1'
#
loop_
_entity.id
_entity.type
_entity.pdbx_description
1 polymer ?
#
loop_
_entity_poly.entity_id
_entity_poly.type
_entity_poly.pdbx_seq_one_letter_code
_entity_poly.pdbx_strand_id
1 'polypeptide(L)'
;MRKIFILLPIVLMATSSWAQSQKNYSFSLEEAITFALDSNYTAINSRRDIAKAIKKKWETTATGLPQISADIGYQNNLKQPVTLLPAEIIGGEPGTFTPVVFGTKQNANAVATLNQLIFDGSYLVGLQAAKAFLDFSENANEKTQLEIRKGIINAYGSVLLSEELIAIFDRNRINLEKNLFETKKIYENGLTEEEDVEQLEITLLDIETQLSNLKRSAVIARQMFNVGLGIPTESNVNFTDGLDALANQNIQLELMGSDLNIEENVDYKIAFNLTEQRSLEMKLEKSRALPTLKAFVNYGTQANSDSFTFLNGDQVWFQSSVFGVNMNIPIFSSGQRGARTQQAKIALDQAETELIETEQNIRLELNTSRSNYQFAIENYGNSKKNLSLAERIEGKNQVKFTEGLATSFELRQAQTQLYTAQQQYFQAMLEVINSKADLETVLNTPQLRN
;
A
#
# COMPACT_ATOMS: atom_id res chain seq x y z
N MET A 1 12.64 -41.92 59.47
CA MET A 1 11.88 -40.67 59.58
C MET A 1 12.76 -39.55 59.07
N ARG A 2 12.58 -39.15 57.82
CA ARG A 2 13.35 -38.04 57.18
C ARG A 2 12.29 -37.12 56.60
N LYS A 3 12.10 -35.95 57.27
CA LYS A 3 11.18 -34.89 56.79
C LYS A 3 11.82 -34.14 55.65
N ILE A 4 11.19 -34.21 54.46
CA ILE A 4 11.52 -33.43 53.29
C ILE A 4 10.77 -32.10 53.41
N PHE A 5 11.51 -30.99 53.62
CA PHE A 5 10.99 -29.62 53.52
C PHE A 5 10.92 -29.25 52.05
N ILE A 6 9.72 -29.09 51.53
CA ILE A 6 9.49 -28.51 50.19
C ILE A 6 9.46 -26.99 50.35
N LEU A 7 10.53 -26.33 49.99
CA LEU A 7 10.62 -24.88 49.83
C LEU A 7 9.93 -24.49 48.50
N LEU A 8 8.77 -23.86 48.58
CA LEU A 8 8.04 -23.27 47.48
C LEU A 8 8.67 -21.89 47.18
N PRO A 9 9.27 -21.63 46.01
CA PRO A 9 9.69 -20.27 45.65
C PRO A 9 8.45 -19.49 45.25
N ILE A 10 8.10 -18.47 46.01
CA ILE A 10 7.14 -17.42 45.67
C ILE A 10 7.83 -16.60 44.54
N VAL A 11 7.46 -16.88 43.32
CA VAL A 11 7.81 -16.01 42.18
C VAL A 11 6.93 -14.76 42.29
N LEU A 12 7.50 -13.68 42.80
CA LEU A 12 6.94 -12.34 42.64
C LEU A 12 6.96 -12.01 41.17
N MET A 13 5.85 -12.17 40.45
CA MET A 13 5.64 -11.54 39.16
C MET A 13 5.57 -10.02 39.39
N ALA A 14 6.71 -9.37 39.24
CA ALA A 14 6.76 -7.94 38.99
C ALA A 14 6.11 -7.72 37.61
N THR A 15 4.82 -7.43 37.61
CA THR A 15 4.15 -6.83 36.45
C THR A 15 4.75 -5.45 36.28
N SER A 16 5.84 -5.37 35.50
CA SER A 16 6.29 -4.12 34.90
C SER A 16 5.14 -3.63 34.03
N SER A 17 4.26 -2.79 34.62
CA SER A 17 3.39 -1.92 33.87
C SER A 17 4.30 -1.10 32.97
N TRP A 18 4.44 -1.48 31.74
CA TRP A 18 4.96 -0.62 30.70
C TRP A 18 3.96 0.50 30.58
N ALA A 19 4.12 1.54 31.42
CA ALA A 19 3.55 2.83 31.14
C ALA A 19 4.09 3.20 29.75
N GLN A 20 3.25 3.02 28.73
CA GLN A 20 3.52 3.59 27.41
C GLN A 20 3.66 5.09 27.66
N SER A 21 4.89 5.56 27.78
CA SER A 21 5.21 6.98 27.77
C SER A 21 4.57 7.51 26.49
N GLN A 22 3.51 8.29 26.63
CA GLN A 22 2.86 8.96 25.52
C GLN A 22 3.95 9.81 24.85
N LYS A 23 4.45 9.33 23.73
CA LYS A 23 5.48 10.02 22.95
C LYS A 23 4.84 11.29 22.41
N ASN A 24 5.27 12.44 22.88
CA ASN A 24 4.86 13.71 22.31
C ASN A 24 5.69 13.93 21.03
N TYR A 25 4.99 14.16 19.95
CA TYR A 25 5.59 14.48 18.66
C TYR A 25 5.35 15.97 18.38
N SER A 26 6.26 16.58 17.64
CA SER A 26 6.09 17.93 17.11
C SER A 26 6.59 17.93 15.67
N PHE A 27 5.78 18.37 14.74
CA PHE A 27 6.11 18.35 13.32
C PHE A 27 5.68 19.64 12.62
N SER A 28 6.57 20.13 11.76
CA SER A 28 6.19 20.92 10.60
C SER A 28 5.64 20.00 9.49
N LEU A 29 5.03 20.56 8.47
CA LEU A 29 4.51 19.76 7.33
C LEU A 29 5.61 18.95 6.65
N GLU A 30 6.79 19.52 6.44
CA GLU A 30 7.91 18.87 5.80
C GLU A 30 8.47 17.71 6.65
N GLU A 31 8.62 17.95 7.96
CA GLU A 31 9.02 16.90 8.91
C GLU A 31 8.00 15.76 8.98
N ALA A 32 6.70 16.09 8.95
CA ALA A 32 5.62 15.11 8.94
C ALA A 32 5.65 14.23 7.67
N ILE A 33 5.88 14.84 6.51
CA ILE A 33 6.04 14.10 5.24
C ILE A 33 7.23 13.16 5.31
N THR A 34 8.39 13.67 5.73
CA THR A 34 9.62 12.86 5.84
C THR A 34 9.43 11.69 6.81
N PHE A 35 8.84 11.96 7.97
CA PHE A 35 8.55 10.93 8.96
C PHE A 35 7.56 9.87 8.42
N ALA A 36 6.51 10.29 7.71
CA ALA A 36 5.52 9.38 7.14
C ALA A 36 6.11 8.50 6.05
N LEU A 37 6.97 9.02 5.19
CA LEU A 37 7.67 8.24 4.17
C LEU A 37 8.50 7.10 4.78
N ASP A 38 8.98 7.26 6.01
CA ASP A 38 9.73 6.22 6.71
C ASP A 38 8.84 5.27 7.52
N SER A 39 7.84 5.77 8.22
CA SER A 39 7.11 5.06 9.26
C SER A 39 5.70 4.61 8.87
N ASN A 40 5.11 5.19 7.80
CA ASN A 40 3.78 4.81 7.33
C ASN A 40 3.72 3.32 6.96
N TYR A 41 2.66 2.63 7.37
CA TYR A 41 2.50 1.20 7.15
C TYR A 41 2.54 0.80 5.67
N THR A 42 1.97 1.63 4.79
CA THR A 42 1.98 1.39 3.34
C THR A 42 3.39 1.60 2.76
N ALA A 43 4.14 2.61 3.21
CA ALA A 43 5.53 2.83 2.82
C ALA A 43 6.45 1.67 3.24
N ILE A 44 6.27 1.18 4.47
CA ILE A 44 7.01 0.01 4.97
C ILE A 44 6.71 -1.23 4.10
N ASN A 45 5.45 -1.47 3.77
CA ASN A 45 5.05 -2.63 2.97
C ASN A 45 5.54 -2.50 1.53
N SER A 46 5.46 -1.33 0.93
CA SER A 46 5.96 -1.05 -0.42
C SER A 46 7.49 -1.33 -0.53
N ARG A 47 8.28 -0.92 0.47
CA ARG A 47 9.71 -1.29 0.55
C ARG A 47 9.93 -2.81 0.71
N ARG A 48 9.05 -3.49 1.45
CA ARG A 48 9.07 -4.96 1.57
C ARG A 48 8.72 -5.65 0.26
N ASP A 49 7.85 -5.07 -0.56
CA ASP A 49 7.52 -5.61 -1.88
C ASP A 49 8.72 -5.52 -2.83
N ILE A 50 9.52 -4.45 -2.79
CA ILE A 50 10.81 -4.39 -3.51
C ILE A 50 11.74 -5.50 -3.01
N ALA A 51 11.88 -5.66 -1.69
CA ALA A 51 12.72 -6.72 -1.12
C ALA A 51 12.26 -8.12 -1.56
N LYS A 52 10.94 -8.33 -1.64
CA LYS A 52 10.31 -9.56 -2.15
C LYS A 52 10.60 -9.76 -3.65
N ALA A 53 10.53 -8.69 -4.47
CA ALA A 53 10.86 -8.75 -5.89
C ALA A 53 12.34 -9.11 -6.13
N ILE A 54 13.27 -8.57 -5.32
CA ILE A 54 14.69 -8.95 -5.33
C ILE A 54 14.86 -10.45 -5.03
N LYS A 55 14.14 -10.98 -4.03
CA LYS A 55 14.19 -12.42 -3.70
C LYS A 55 13.54 -13.26 -4.80
N LYS A 56 12.49 -12.78 -5.45
CA LYS A 56 11.87 -13.45 -6.61
C LYS A 56 12.81 -13.53 -7.80
N LYS A 57 13.55 -12.45 -8.06
CA LYS A 57 14.62 -12.44 -9.06
C LYS A 57 15.70 -13.49 -8.76
N TRP A 58 16.12 -13.59 -7.49
CA TRP A 58 17.07 -14.62 -7.07
C TRP A 58 16.50 -16.04 -7.18
N GLU A 59 15.26 -16.26 -6.75
CA GLU A 59 14.55 -17.54 -6.90
C GLU A 59 14.56 -17.99 -8.37
N THR A 60 14.19 -17.09 -9.29
CA THR A 60 14.23 -17.36 -10.73
C THR A 60 15.65 -17.68 -11.20
N THR A 61 16.66 -16.90 -10.76
CA THR A 61 18.05 -17.17 -11.10
C THR A 61 18.51 -18.54 -10.59
N ALA A 62 18.12 -18.90 -9.36
CA ALA A 62 18.50 -20.14 -8.72
C ALA A 62 17.93 -21.39 -9.44
N THR A 63 16.83 -21.28 -10.16
CA THR A 63 16.29 -22.43 -10.93
C THR A 63 17.24 -22.89 -12.05
N GLY A 64 18.14 -22.03 -12.53
CA GLY A 64 19.17 -22.38 -13.50
C GLY A 64 20.46 -22.93 -12.88
N LEU A 65 20.61 -22.84 -11.55
CA LEU A 65 21.79 -23.35 -10.84
C LEU A 65 21.62 -24.84 -10.52
N PRO A 66 22.74 -25.56 -10.15
CA PRO A 66 22.65 -26.95 -9.76
C PRO A 66 21.68 -27.18 -8.61
N GLN A 67 20.77 -28.16 -8.78
CA GLN A 67 19.80 -28.57 -7.76
C GLN A 67 20.16 -29.99 -7.30
N ILE A 68 20.28 -30.19 -5.99
CA ILE A 68 20.54 -31.51 -5.40
C ILE A 68 19.33 -31.91 -4.58
N SER A 69 18.83 -33.13 -4.88
CA SER A 69 17.77 -33.78 -4.10
C SER A 69 18.23 -35.19 -3.66
N ALA A 70 17.63 -35.69 -2.61
CA ALA A 70 17.85 -37.04 -2.16
C ALA A 70 16.50 -37.73 -1.93
N ASP A 71 16.34 -38.94 -2.48
CA ASP A 71 15.19 -39.78 -2.34
C ASP A 71 15.58 -41.03 -1.59
N ILE A 72 14.89 -41.33 -0.50
CA ILE A 72 15.07 -42.56 0.28
C ILE A 72 13.76 -43.33 0.25
N GLY A 73 13.83 -44.55 -0.25
CA GLY A 73 12.67 -45.43 -0.40
C GLY A 73 12.85 -46.75 0.34
N TYR A 74 11.74 -47.25 0.91
CA TYR A 74 11.61 -48.58 1.39
C TYR A 74 10.35 -49.20 0.82
N GLN A 75 10.45 -50.39 0.23
CA GLN A 75 9.33 -51.10 -0.35
C GLN A 75 9.28 -52.52 0.22
N ASN A 76 8.10 -52.96 0.64
CA ASN A 76 7.81 -54.33 1.03
C ASN A 76 6.70 -54.85 0.14
N ASN A 77 7.01 -55.83 -0.71
CA ASN A 77 6.05 -56.50 -1.56
C ASN A 77 5.26 -57.51 -0.71
N LEU A 78 4.06 -57.11 -0.28
CA LEU A 78 3.17 -58.02 0.48
C LEU A 78 2.88 -59.31 -0.28
N LYS A 79 2.81 -59.21 -1.62
CA LYS A 79 2.75 -60.30 -2.56
C LYS A 79 3.73 -60.00 -3.70
N GLN A 80 4.72 -60.83 -3.89
CA GLN A 80 5.73 -60.64 -4.92
C GLN A 80 5.16 -60.84 -6.32
N PRO A 81 5.58 -60.03 -7.31
CA PRO A 81 5.19 -60.23 -8.70
C PRO A 81 5.78 -61.53 -9.24
N VAL A 82 4.97 -62.22 -10.01
CA VAL A 82 5.37 -63.46 -10.70
C VAL A 82 5.64 -63.12 -12.16
N THR A 83 6.82 -63.56 -12.66
CA THR A 83 7.19 -63.43 -14.07
C THR A 83 7.12 -64.82 -14.71
N LEU A 84 6.51 -64.90 -15.89
CA LEU A 84 6.48 -66.15 -16.67
C LEU A 84 7.78 -66.29 -17.43
N LEU A 85 8.52 -67.36 -17.14
CA LEU A 85 9.76 -67.74 -17.83
C LEU A 85 9.48 -68.82 -18.83
N PRO A 86 9.99 -68.79 -20.10
CA PRO A 86 9.92 -69.95 -20.99
C PRO A 86 10.55 -71.16 -20.31
N ALA A 87 9.80 -72.23 -20.22
CA ALA A 87 10.22 -73.46 -19.47
C ALA A 87 11.51 -74.08 -20.05
N GLU A 88 11.79 -73.86 -21.31
CA GLU A 88 13.01 -74.29 -21.99
C GLU A 88 14.28 -73.82 -21.29
N ILE A 89 14.28 -72.63 -20.67
CA ILE A 89 15.45 -72.06 -19.97
C ILE A 89 15.83 -72.85 -18.72
N ILE A 90 14.85 -73.52 -18.12
CA ILE A 90 15.01 -74.26 -16.89
C ILE A 90 14.83 -75.81 -17.13
N GLY A 91 14.92 -76.27 -18.40
CA GLY A 91 14.87 -77.69 -18.76
C GLY A 91 13.46 -78.28 -18.88
N GLY A 92 12.43 -77.43 -19.00
CA GLY A 92 11.03 -77.86 -19.24
C GLY A 92 10.67 -78.01 -20.71
N GLU A 93 9.41 -78.39 -21.00
CA GLU A 93 8.92 -78.60 -22.36
C GLU A 93 8.86 -77.32 -23.21
N PRO A 94 9.34 -77.35 -24.48
CA PRO A 94 9.28 -76.26 -25.40
C PRO A 94 7.85 -75.68 -25.58
N GLY A 95 7.70 -74.31 -25.58
CA GLY A 95 6.40 -73.65 -25.74
C GLY A 95 5.56 -73.53 -24.47
N THR A 96 6.04 -74.00 -23.32
CA THR A 96 5.41 -73.79 -22.00
C THR A 96 6.06 -72.70 -21.21
N PHE A 97 5.35 -72.15 -20.21
CA PHE A 97 5.83 -71.09 -19.33
C PHE A 97 5.75 -71.54 -17.87
N THR A 98 6.84 -71.29 -17.12
CA THR A 98 6.89 -71.57 -15.69
C THR A 98 6.84 -70.28 -14.92
N PRO A 99 5.94 -70.07 -13.93
CA PRO A 99 5.88 -68.92 -13.08
C PRO A 99 7.04 -68.94 -12.11
N VAL A 100 7.83 -67.82 -12.13
CA VAL A 100 9.01 -67.65 -11.26
C VAL A 100 8.91 -66.29 -10.54
N VAL A 101 9.27 -66.27 -9.28
CA VAL A 101 9.41 -65.02 -8.51
C VAL A 101 10.86 -64.57 -8.57
N PHE A 102 11.10 -63.41 -9.12
CA PHE A 102 12.43 -62.80 -9.14
C PHE A 102 12.54 -61.69 -8.10
N GLY A 103 13.70 -61.64 -7.42
CA GLY A 103 14.00 -60.62 -6.44
C GLY A 103 13.58 -60.95 -5.01
N THR A 104 13.80 -60.05 -4.12
CA THR A 104 13.52 -60.18 -2.68
C THR A 104 12.19 -59.53 -2.31
N LYS A 105 11.66 -59.93 -1.16
CA LYS A 105 10.41 -59.37 -0.66
C LYS A 105 10.51 -57.91 -0.34
N GLN A 106 11.67 -57.44 0.12
CA GLN A 106 11.92 -56.09 0.56
C GLN A 106 13.08 -55.46 -0.20
N ASN A 107 12.94 -54.16 -0.47
CA ASN A 107 13.95 -53.35 -1.12
C ASN A 107 14.07 -52.00 -0.37
N ALA A 108 15.28 -51.55 -0.16
CA ALA A 108 15.58 -50.23 0.33
C ALA A 108 16.55 -49.53 -0.64
N ASN A 109 16.28 -48.29 -0.95
CA ASN A 109 17.14 -47.49 -1.82
C ASN A 109 17.33 -46.08 -1.27
N ALA A 110 18.50 -45.50 -1.52
CA ALA A 110 18.79 -44.11 -1.30
C ALA A 110 19.53 -43.55 -2.53
N VAL A 111 18.96 -42.49 -3.14
CA VAL A 111 19.53 -41.89 -4.36
C VAL A 111 19.64 -40.40 -4.18
N ALA A 112 20.85 -39.86 -4.37
CA ALA A 112 21.10 -38.44 -4.50
C ALA A 112 21.18 -38.08 -5.99
N THR A 113 20.42 -37.07 -6.39
CA THR A 113 20.37 -36.59 -7.78
C THR A 113 20.77 -35.12 -7.83
N LEU A 114 21.83 -34.83 -8.59
CA LEU A 114 22.18 -33.46 -8.98
C LEU A 114 21.58 -33.21 -10.36
N ASN A 115 20.75 -32.18 -10.49
CA ASN A 115 20.19 -31.72 -11.76
C ASN A 115 20.77 -30.35 -12.10
N GLN A 116 21.23 -30.18 -13.35
CA GLN A 116 21.73 -28.93 -13.89
C GLN A 116 20.96 -28.56 -15.16
N LEU A 117 20.34 -27.40 -15.15
CA LEU A 117 19.78 -26.80 -16.35
C LEU A 117 20.91 -26.32 -17.24
N ILE A 118 20.99 -26.81 -18.49
CA ILE A 118 21.98 -26.40 -19.49
C ILE A 118 21.39 -25.36 -20.44
N PHE A 119 20.19 -25.62 -20.92
CA PHE A 119 19.46 -24.69 -21.78
C PHE A 119 17.95 -24.84 -21.62
N ASP A 120 17.29 -23.71 -21.44
CA ASP A 120 15.82 -23.56 -21.48
C ASP A 120 15.49 -22.15 -21.90
N GLY A 121 14.83 -21.99 -23.07
CA GLY A 121 14.43 -20.68 -23.55
C GLY A 121 13.45 -19.97 -22.62
N SER A 122 12.61 -20.72 -21.91
CA SER A 122 11.66 -20.18 -20.94
C SER A 122 12.38 -19.60 -19.72
N TYR A 123 13.48 -20.24 -19.28
CA TYR A 123 14.32 -19.72 -18.21
C TYR A 123 14.96 -18.37 -18.55
N LEU A 124 15.50 -18.25 -19.78
CA LEU A 124 16.12 -16.99 -20.22
C LEU A 124 15.12 -15.82 -20.25
N VAL A 125 13.89 -16.08 -20.70
CA VAL A 125 12.80 -15.08 -20.68
C VAL A 125 12.36 -14.82 -19.24
N GLY A 126 12.31 -15.86 -18.39
CA GLY A 126 11.99 -15.75 -16.96
C GLY A 126 12.94 -14.81 -16.21
N LEU A 127 14.24 -14.82 -16.54
CA LEU A 127 15.21 -13.88 -15.98
C LEU A 127 14.89 -12.42 -16.35
N GLN A 128 14.49 -12.18 -17.61
CA GLN A 128 14.09 -10.84 -18.07
C GLN A 128 12.78 -10.40 -17.36
N ALA A 129 11.81 -11.31 -17.25
CA ALA A 129 10.54 -11.04 -16.57
C ALA A 129 10.73 -10.73 -15.08
N ALA A 130 11.66 -11.43 -14.41
CA ALA A 130 11.99 -11.15 -13.02
C ALA A 130 12.66 -9.77 -12.82
N LYS A 131 13.39 -9.27 -13.82
CA LYS A 131 13.91 -7.90 -13.82
C LYS A 131 12.78 -6.90 -14.01
N ALA A 132 11.94 -7.06 -15.04
CA ALA A 132 10.80 -6.17 -15.30
C ALA A 132 9.82 -6.11 -14.10
N PHE A 133 9.66 -7.20 -13.36
CA PHE A 133 8.89 -7.23 -12.12
C PHE A 133 9.53 -6.42 -10.99
N LEU A 134 10.86 -6.40 -10.89
CA LEU A 134 11.58 -5.54 -9.94
C LEU A 134 11.37 -4.07 -10.30
N ASP A 135 11.57 -3.69 -11.57
CA ASP A 135 11.39 -2.34 -12.07
C ASP A 135 9.93 -1.83 -11.82
N PHE A 136 8.94 -2.71 -12.02
CA PHE A 136 7.54 -2.44 -11.64
C PHE A 136 7.39 -2.17 -10.14
N SER A 137 8.01 -2.98 -9.29
CA SER A 137 7.91 -2.83 -7.83
C SER A 137 8.55 -1.52 -7.34
N GLU A 138 9.63 -1.07 -7.98
CA GLU A 138 10.29 0.20 -7.71
C GLU A 138 9.38 1.38 -8.09
N ASN A 139 8.76 1.35 -9.28
CA ASN A 139 7.82 2.38 -9.71
C ASN A 139 6.54 2.40 -8.85
N ALA A 140 6.03 1.23 -8.44
CA ALA A 140 4.91 1.15 -7.51
C ALA A 140 5.22 1.74 -6.12
N ASN A 141 6.47 1.62 -5.66
CA ASN A 141 6.93 2.29 -4.45
C ASN A 141 7.02 3.81 -4.64
N GLU A 142 7.51 4.30 -5.78
CA GLU A 142 7.52 5.73 -6.11
C GLU A 142 6.09 6.30 -6.07
N LYS A 143 5.12 5.63 -6.70
CA LYS A 143 3.70 6.01 -6.64
C LYS A 143 3.19 6.06 -5.19
N THR A 144 3.49 5.03 -4.40
CA THR A 144 3.10 4.99 -2.98
C THR A 144 3.65 6.17 -2.19
N GLN A 145 4.89 6.59 -2.44
CA GLN A 145 5.49 7.75 -1.78
C GLN A 145 4.77 9.06 -2.15
N LEU A 146 4.40 9.25 -3.42
CA LEU A 146 3.62 10.41 -3.87
C LEU A 146 2.24 10.46 -3.20
N GLU A 147 1.55 9.31 -3.13
CA GLU A 147 0.23 9.20 -2.49
C GLU A 147 0.31 9.49 -0.98
N ILE A 148 1.34 8.99 -0.29
CA ILE A 148 1.56 9.25 1.13
C ILE A 148 1.82 10.74 1.34
N ARG A 149 2.70 11.36 0.54
CA ARG A 149 2.97 12.80 0.62
C ARG A 149 1.69 13.62 0.49
N LYS A 150 0.90 13.36 -0.56
CA LYS A 150 -0.41 14.00 -0.76
C LYS A 150 -1.34 13.78 0.42
N GLY A 151 -1.44 12.53 0.90
CA GLY A 151 -2.28 12.17 2.04
C GLY A 151 -1.89 12.90 3.33
N ILE A 152 -0.60 13.07 3.60
CA ILE A 152 -0.09 13.81 4.77
C ILE A 152 -0.36 15.31 4.65
N ILE A 153 -0.16 15.90 3.47
CA ILE A 153 -0.48 17.32 3.21
C ILE A 153 -1.96 17.60 3.52
N ASN A 154 -2.85 16.77 2.98
CA ASN A 154 -4.29 16.90 3.17
C ASN A 154 -4.69 16.70 4.64
N ALA A 155 -4.12 15.70 5.33
CA ALA A 155 -4.43 15.42 6.74
C ALA A 155 -3.89 16.52 7.67
N TYR A 156 -2.67 17.01 7.44
CA TYR A 156 -2.05 18.11 8.19
C TYR A 156 -2.87 19.39 8.06
N GLY A 157 -3.20 19.78 6.83
CA GLY A 157 -4.04 20.94 6.54
C GLY A 157 -5.45 20.83 7.15
N SER A 158 -6.05 19.63 7.16
CA SER A 158 -7.36 19.40 7.77
C SER A 158 -7.34 19.55 9.29
N VAL A 159 -6.24 19.17 9.95
CA VAL A 159 -6.09 19.41 11.40
C VAL A 159 -5.99 20.91 11.67
N LEU A 160 -5.12 21.62 10.96
CA LEU A 160 -4.96 23.06 11.12
C LEU A 160 -6.26 23.82 10.84
N LEU A 161 -6.98 23.46 9.77
CA LEU A 161 -8.30 24.02 9.49
C LEU A 161 -9.27 23.83 10.66
N SER A 162 -9.30 22.61 11.23
CA SER A 162 -10.19 22.30 12.35
C SER A 162 -9.86 23.15 13.59
N GLU A 163 -8.59 23.38 13.87
CA GLU A 163 -8.13 24.18 14.99
C GLU A 163 -8.48 25.67 14.81
N GLU A 164 -8.27 26.23 13.62
CA GLU A 164 -8.66 27.61 13.30
C GLU A 164 -10.17 27.82 13.37
N LEU A 165 -10.94 26.87 12.84
CA LEU A 165 -12.40 26.93 12.92
C LEU A 165 -12.89 26.85 14.37
N ILE A 166 -12.34 25.97 15.20
CA ILE A 166 -12.68 25.90 16.63
C ILE A 166 -12.37 27.22 17.32
N ALA A 167 -11.19 27.81 17.08
CA ALA A 167 -10.79 29.08 17.70
C ALA A 167 -11.70 30.24 17.30
N ILE A 168 -12.12 30.29 16.04
CA ILE A 168 -13.02 31.35 15.56
C ILE A 168 -14.44 31.17 16.08
N PHE A 169 -14.98 29.95 16.02
CA PHE A 169 -16.33 29.68 16.50
C PHE A 169 -16.46 29.86 18.02
N ASP A 170 -15.41 29.58 18.78
CA ASP A 170 -15.40 29.84 20.24
C ASP A 170 -15.38 31.37 20.51
N ARG A 171 -14.60 32.16 19.75
CA ARG A 171 -14.67 33.63 19.84
C ARG A 171 -16.05 34.20 19.47
N ASN A 172 -16.66 33.66 18.41
CA ASN A 172 -17.99 34.05 17.98
C ASN A 172 -19.05 33.70 19.05
N ARG A 173 -18.94 32.55 19.69
CA ARG A 173 -19.80 32.15 20.82
C ARG A 173 -19.70 33.13 21.97
N ILE A 174 -18.48 33.49 22.40
CA ILE A 174 -18.25 34.41 23.50
C ILE A 174 -18.86 35.79 23.18
N ASN A 175 -18.70 36.30 21.97
CA ASN A 175 -19.29 37.60 21.55
C ASN A 175 -20.82 37.51 21.56
N LEU A 176 -21.39 36.40 21.11
CA LEU A 176 -22.83 36.22 21.05
C LEU A 176 -23.44 36.06 22.43
N GLU A 177 -22.79 35.36 23.36
CA GLU A 177 -23.18 35.27 24.78
C GLU A 177 -23.25 36.67 25.41
N LYS A 178 -22.26 37.52 25.13
CA LYS A 178 -22.24 38.91 25.61
C LYS A 178 -23.42 39.69 25.04
N ASN A 179 -23.66 39.64 23.74
CA ASN A 179 -24.78 40.34 23.09
C ASN A 179 -26.13 39.84 23.64
N LEU A 180 -26.30 38.54 23.85
CA LEU A 180 -27.49 37.97 24.43
C LEU A 180 -27.71 38.49 25.86
N PHE A 181 -26.67 38.54 26.69
CA PHE A 181 -26.76 39.07 28.04
C PHE A 181 -27.20 40.55 28.06
N GLU A 182 -26.62 41.40 27.19
CA GLU A 182 -26.94 42.81 27.05
C GLU A 182 -28.40 42.97 26.58
N THR A 183 -28.84 42.23 25.57
CA THR A 183 -30.20 42.29 25.03
C THR A 183 -31.25 41.84 26.07
N LYS A 184 -30.92 40.79 26.88
CA LYS A 184 -31.80 40.37 28.00
C LYS A 184 -31.99 41.48 29.03
N LYS A 185 -30.94 42.25 29.33
CA LYS A 185 -31.05 43.43 30.23
C LYS A 185 -31.90 44.54 29.63
N ILE A 186 -31.81 44.79 28.34
CA ILE A 186 -32.61 45.77 27.63
C ILE A 186 -34.11 45.32 27.63
N TYR A 187 -34.37 44.04 27.40
CA TYR A 187 -35.71 43.47 27.48
C TYR A 187 -36.33 43.54 28.88
N GLU A 188 -35.54 43.20 29.94
CA GLU A 188 -36.01 43.30 31.33
C GLU A 188 -36.43 44.73 31.71
N ASN A 189 -35.88 45.77 31.01
CA ASN A 189 -36.24 47.15 31.17
C ASN A 189 -37.36 47.62 30.24
N GLY A 190 -37.95 46.72 29.42
CA GLY A 190 -39.03 47.00 28.50
C GLY A 190 -38.64 47.81 27.26
N LEU A 191 -37.35 47.82 26.87
CA LEU A 191 -36.79 48.62 25.78
C LEU A 191 -36.56 47.84 24.47
N THR A 192 -36.83 46.52 24.47
CA THR A 192 -36.78 45.65 23.26
C THR A 192 -37.81 44.54 23.39
N GLU A 193 -38.11 43.82 22.29
CA GLU A 193 -39.09 42.74 22.26
C GLU A 193 -38.45 41.40 22.68
N GLU A 194 -39.28 40.45 23.15
CA GLU A 194 -38.87 39.12 23.54
C GLU A 194 -38.29 38.34 22.32
N GLU A 195 -38.84 38.56 21.15
CA GLU A 195 -38.36 37.99 19.88
C GLU A 195 -36.86 38.31 19.63
N ASP A 196 -36.35 39.49 20.02
CA ASP A 196 -34.94 39.83 19.87
C ASP A 196 -34.02 38.98 20.73
N VAL A 197 -34.46 38.61 21.95
CA VAL A 197 -33.75 37.70 22.84
C VAL A 197 -33.77 36.27 22.28
N GLU A 198 -34.97 35.78 21.85
CA GLU A 198 -35.13 34.42 21.32
C GLU A 198 -34.29 34.20 20.05
N GLN A 199 -34.18 35.18 19.17
CA GLN A 199 -33.38 35.12 17.97
C GLN A 199 -31.86 34.95 18.27
N LEU A 200 -31.37 35.66 19.29
CA LEU A 200 -29.97 35.52 19.74
C LEU A 200 -29.75 34.19 20.42
N GLU A 201 -30.72 33.66 21.18
CA GLU A 201 -30.65 32.33 21.79
C GLU A 201 -30.57 31.24 20.71
N ILE A 202 -31.41 31.30 19.68
CA ILE A 202 -31.33 30.34 18.55
C ILE A 202 -29.95 30.37 17.89
N THR A 203 -29.43 31.57 17.62
CA THR A 203 -28.10 31.71 17.00
C THR A 203 -26.98 31.17 17.88
N LEU A 204 -27.08 31.35 19.21
CA LEU A 204 -26.12 30.80 20.16
C LEU A 204 -26.15 29.27 20.17
N LEU A 205 -27.35 28.65 20.21
CA LEU A 205 -27.50 27.20 20.14
C LEU A 205 -26.93 26.61 18.83
N ASP A 206 -27.11 27.30 17.73
CA ASP A 206 -26.54 26.90 16.43
C ASP A 206 -25.00 26.90 16.47
N ILE A 207 -24.38 27.97 17.00
CA ILE A 207 -22.92 28.06 17.14
C ILE A 207 -22.39 27.01 18.10
N GLU A 208 -23.02 26.77 19.25
CA GLU A 208 -22.62 25.75 20.21
C GLU A 208 -22.68 24.35 19.57
N THR A 209 -23.73 24.07 18.80
CA THR A 209 -23.88 22.79 18.08
C THR A 209 -22.77 22.61 17.05
N GLN A 210 -22.47 23.65 16.25
CA GLN A 210 -21.39 23.63 15.28
C GLN A 210 -20.02 23.46 15.94
N LEU A 211 -19.74 24.20 17.01
CA LEU A 211 -18.50 24.09 17.78
C LEU A 211 -18.31 22.69 18.36
N SER A 212 -19.38 22.08 18.91
CA SER A 212 -19.36 20.72 19.42
C SER A 212 -19.03 19.71 18.30
N ASN A 213 -19.58 19.91 17.10
CA ASN A 213 -19.30 19.08 15.94
C ASN A 213 -17.86 19.24 15.45
N LEU A 214 -17.37 20.49 15.37
CA LEU A 214 -16.00 20.79 14.97
C LEU A 214 -14.99 20.14 15.94
N LYS A 215 -15.21 20.20 17.24
CA LYS A 215 -14.37 19.54 18.25
C LYS A 215 -14.29 18.03 18.04
N ARG A 216 -15.41 17.37 17.73
CA ARG A 216 -15.43 15.93 17.41
C ARG A 216 -14.68 15.63 16.11
N SER A 217 -14.90 16.45 15.08
CA SER A 217 -14.22 16.30 13.78
C SER A 217 -12.72 16.50 13.88
N ALA A 218 -12.27 17.46 14.70
CA ALA A 218 -10.84 17.69 14.96
C ALA A 218 -10.15 16.49 15.60
N VAL A 219 -10.82 15.79 16.52
CA VAL A 219 -10.28 14.54 17.10
C VAL A 219 -10.09 13.48 16.00
N ILE A 220 -11.08 13.32 15.13
CA ILE A 220 -11.00 12.35 14.02
C ILE A 220 -9.89 12.75 13.04
N ALA A 221 -9.78 14.04 12.67
CA ALA A 221 -8.73 14.53 11.78
C ALA A 221 -7.33 14.25 12.35
N ARG A 222 -7.10 14.48 13.65
CA ARG A 222 -5.85 14.14 14.33
C ARG A 222 -5.57 12.63 14.32
N GLN A 223 -6.59 11.80 14.55
CA GLN A 223 -6.45 10.34 14.47
C GLN A 223 -6.09 9.87 13.06
N MET A 224 -6.73 10.44 12.03
CA MET A 224 -6.42 10.15 10.63
C MET A 224 -4.98 10.55 10.29
N PHE A 225 -4.54 11.72 10.74
CA PHE A 225 -3.16 12.16 10.59
C PHE A 225 -2.17 11.19 11.27
N ASN A 226 -2.44 10.77 12.50
CA ASN A 226 -1.61 9.81 13.22
C ASN A 226 -1.49 8.47 12.47
N VAL A 227 -2.61 7.97 11.91
CA VAL A 227 -2.59 6.77 11.05
C VAL A 227 -1.75 7.02 9.80
N GLY A 228 -1.88 8.19 9.18
CA GLY A 228 -1.06 8.61 8.05
C GLY A 228 0.44 8.64 8.37
N LEU A 229 0.82 9.05 9.57
CA LEU A 229 2.20 8.99 10.06
C LEU A 229 2.69 7.57 10.40
N GLY A 230 1.78 6.59 10.57
CA GLY A 230 2.12 5.24 11.04
C GLY A 230 2.37 5.17 12.56
N ILE A 231 1.75 6.07 13.34
CA ILE A 231 1.80 6.09 14.81
C ILE A 231 0.43 5.74 15.42
N PRO A 232 0.36 5.37 16.72
CA PRO A 232 -0.91 5.07 17.36
C PRO A 232 -1.88 6.25 17.27
N THR A 233 -3.17 5.96 17.07
CA THR A 233 -4.24 6.96 16.87
C THR A 233 -4.35 7.98 18.00
N GLU A 234 -4.02 7.57 19.24
CA GLU A 234 -4.11 8.40 20.44
C GLU A 234 -2.84 9.20 20.76
N SER A 235 -1.84 9.16 19.86
CA SER A 235 -0.59 9.91 20.04
C SER A 235 -0.87 11.41 20.04
N ASN A 236 -0.18 12.14 20.92
CA ASN A 236 -0.26 13.58 20.95
C ASN A 236 0.76 14.18 19.98
N VAL A 237 0.27 14.95 19.00
CA VAL A 237 1.09 15.64 17.99
C VAL A 237 0.84 17.13 18.09
N ASN A 238 1.92 17.92 18.16
CA ASN A 238 1.91 19.35 18.06
C ASN A 238 2.27 19.78 16.65
N PHE A 239 1.47 20.69 16.07
CA PHE A 239 1.66 21.24 14.73
C PHE A 239 2.37 22.58 14.85
N THR A 240 3.49 22.76 14.12
CA THR A 240 4.31 23.97 14.25
C THR A 240 3.98 25.03 13.21
N ASP A 241 3.32 24.66 12.12
CA ASP A 241 2.93 25.58 11.05
C ASP A 241 1.54 26.15 11.29
N GLY A 242 1.33 27.39 10.80
CA GLY A 242 0.01 28.00 10.74
C GLY A 242 -0.61 27.85 9.36
N LEU A 243 -1.94 27.72 9.31
CA LEU A 243 -2.69 27.50 8.06
C LEU A 243 -2.48 28.66 7.05
N ASP A 244 -2.50 29.94 7.53
CA ASP A 244 -2.30 31.12 6.67
C ASP A 244 -0.89 31.14 6.08
N ALA A 245 0.13 30.83 6.86
CA ALA A 245 1.51 30.79 6.40
C ALA A 245 1.68 29.70 5.31
N LEU A 246 1.14 28.50 5.55
CA LEU A 246 1.17 27.41 4.57
C LEU A 246 0.41 27.79 3.29
N ALA A 247 -0.79 28.36 3.38
CA ALA A 247 -1.55 28.77 2.21
C ALA A 247 -0.78 29.77 1.35
N ASN A 248 -0.17 30.79 1.97
CA ASN A 248 0.62 31.80 1.26
C ASN A 248 1.89 31.21 0.61
N GLN A 249 2.59 30.29 1.28
CA GLN A 249 3.77 29.59 0.73
C GLN A 249 3.41 28.67 -0.45
N ASN A 250 2.18 28.18 -0.47
CA ASN A 250 1.70 27.27 -1.51
C ASN A 250 1.11 27.98 -2.75
N ILE A 251 1.14 29.31 -2.81
CA ILE A 251 0.80 30.08 -4.03
C ILE A 251 2.04 30.21 -4.91
N GLN A 252 2.23 29.28 -5.84
CA GLN A 252 3.37 29.22 -6.76
C GLN A 252 2.88 29.17 -8.21
N LEU A 253 2.72 30.33 -8.82
CA LEU A 253 2.19 30.47 -10.18
C LEU A 253 3.06 29.80 -11.25
N GLU A 254 4.34 29.62 -10.98
CA GLU A 254 5.30 28.95 -11.87
C GLU A 254 4.94 27.48 -12.15
N LEU A 255 4.33 26.81 -11.17
CA LEU A 255 3.88 25.41 -11.33
C LEU A 255 2.81 25.24 -12.43
N MET A 256 2.01 26.27 -12.69
CA MET A 256 1.00 26.20 -13.76
C MET A 256 1.61 26.14 -15.17
N GLY A 257 2.82 26.65 -15.35
CA GLY A 257 3.56 26.64 -16.60
C GLY A 257 4.55 25.49 -16.74
N SER A 258 4.66 24.59 -15.77
CA SER A 258 5.63 23.49 -15.79
C SER A 258 5.25 22.46 -16.86
N ASP A 259 6.18 22.09 -17.73
CA ASP A 259 5.96 21.05 -18.74
C ASP A 259 6.01 19.67 -18.08
N LEU A 260 5.09 18.79 -18.47
CA LEU A 260 5.06 17.40 -18.04
C LEU A 260 5.83 16.54 -19.04
N ASN A 261 6.90 15.91 -18.60
CA ASN A 261 7.48 14.76 -19.30
C ASN A 261 6.67 13.51 -18.96
N ILE A 262 5.81 13.07 -19.86
CA ILE A 262 4.91 11.94 -19.65
C ILE A 262 5.68 10.66 -19.32
N GLU A 263 6.84 10.42 -19.94
CA GLU A 263 7.66 9.22 -19.72
C GLU A 263 8.25 9.17 -18.29
N GLU A 264 8.36 10.31 -17.61
CA GLU A 264 8.81 10.39 -16.20
C GLU A 264 7.67 10.23 -15.21
N ASN A 265 6.42 10.39 -15.64
CA ASN A 265 5.26 10.19 -14.78
C ASN A 265 5.18 8.73 -14.32
N VAL A 266 4.92 8.53 -13.02
CA VAL A 266 4.95 7.20 -12.40
C VAL A 266 3.86 6.27 -12.91
N ASP A 267 2.67 6.80 -13.23
CA ASP A 267 1.56 6.00 -13.78
C ASP A 267 1.86 5.54 -15.20
N TYR A 268 2.53 6.39 -16.01
CA TYR A 268 3.04 5.99 -17.32
C TYR A 268 4.09 4.89 -17.18
N LYS A 269 5.07 5.04 -16.29
CA LYS A 269 6.10 4.01 -16.04
C LYS A 269 5.48 2.66 -15.64
N ILE A 270 4.46 2.68 -14.78
CA ILE A 270 3.74 1.47 -14.36
C ILE A 270 3.01 0.82 -15.54
N ALA A 271 2.29 1.59 -16.35
CA ALA A 271 1.61 1.09 -17.54
C ALA A 271 2.60 0.57 -18.61
N PHE A 272 3.72 1.26 -18.78
CA PHE A 272 4.81 0.81 -19.67
C PHE A 272 5.43 -0.51 -19.17
N ASN A 273 5.68 -0.66 -17.87
CA ASN A 273 6.16 -1.93 -17.31
C ASN A 273 5.16 -3.08 -17.54
N LEU A 274 3.85 -2.80 -17.48
CA LEU A 274 2.85 -3.81 -17.82
C LEU A 274 2.95 -4.25 -19.29
N THR A 275 3.11 -3.31 -20.20
CA THR A 275 3.33 -3.60 -21.63
C THR A 275 4.59 -4.45 -21.84
N GLU A 276 5.68 -4.11 -21.14
CA GLU A 276 6.91 -4.91 -21.17
C GLU A 276 6.69 -6.33 -20.64
N GLN A 277 5.96 -6.50 -19.52
CA GLN A 277 5.61 -7.80 -18.97
C GLN A 277 4.80 -8.64 -19.96
N ARG A 278 3.80 -8.06 -20.66
CA ARG A 278 3.02 -8.75 -21.70
C ARG A 278 3.87 -9.13 -22.91
N SER A 279 4.82 -8.28 -23.30
CA SER A 279 5.82 -8.62 -24.34
C SER A 279 6.67 -9.82 -23.93
N LEU A 280 7.10 -9.86 -22.68
CA LEU A 280 7.86 -11.00 -22.12
C LEU A 280 7.01 -12.26 -22.02
N GLU A 281 5.71 -12.18 -21.66
CA GLU A 281 4.79 -13.31 -21.70
C GLU A 281 4.66 -13.90 -23.12
N MET A 282 4.54 -13.04 -24.14
CA MET A 282 4.53 -13.50 -25.53
C MET A 282 5.87 -14.17 -25.90
N LYS A 283 7.01 -13.62 -25.50
CA LYS A 283 8.32 -14.23 -25.70
C LYS A 283 8.43 -15.56 -24.97
N LEU A 284 7.87 -15.69 -23.77
CA LEU A 284 7.83 -16.92 -23.00
C LEU A 284 7.06 -18.01 -23.74
N GLU A 285 5.86 -17.71 -24.26
CA GLU A 285 5.09 -18.70 -25.03
C GLU A 285 5.80 -19.12 -26.32
N LYS A 286 6.50 -18.19 -26.99
CA LYS A 286 7.34 -18.52 -28.15
C LYS A 286 8.54 -19.40 -27.75
N SER A 287 9.17 -19.13 -26.61
CA SER A 287 10.34 -19.86 -26.15
C SER A 287 10.04 -21.33 -25.78
N ARG A 288 8.78 -21.64 -25.43
CA ARG A 288 8.31 -23.02 -25.17
C ARG A 288 8.35 -23.94 -26.40
N ALA A 289 8.62 -23.39 -27.59
CA ALA A 289 8.87 -24.16 -28.81
C ALA A 289 10.34 -24.63 -28.92
N LEU A 290 11.24 -24.06 -28.12
CA LEU A 290 12.66 -24.42 -28.14
C LEU A 290 12.91 -25.72 -27.36
N PRO A 291 13.97 -26.47 -27.72
CA PRO A 291 14.39 -27.61 -26.93
C PRO A 291 14.78 -27.19 -25.50
N THR A 292 14.60 -28.11 -24.54
CA THR A 292 15.17 -27.99 -23.19
C THR A 292 16.27 -29.03 -23.01
N LEU A 293 17.40 -28.63 -22.44
CA LEU A 293 18.56 -29.47 -22.19
C LEU A 293 18.93 -29.46 -20.71
N LYS A 294 18.95 -30.63 -20.09
CA LYS A 294 19.30 -30.84 -18.69
C LYS A 294 20.36 -31.92 -18.55
N ALA A 295 21.37 -31.71 -17.73
CA ALA A 295 22.28 -32.73 -17.30
C ALA A 295 21.93 -33.17 -15.88
N PHE A 296 22.19 -34.44 -15.57
CA PHE A 296 22.04 -34.96 -14.22
C PHE A 296 23.15 -35.95 -13.84
N VAL A 297 23.40 -36.02 -12.55
CA VAL A 297 24.26 -37.03 -11.94
C VAL A 297 23.45 -37.68 -10.83
N ASN A 298 23.27 -39.01 -10.94
CA ASN A 298 22.69 -39.83 -9.89
C ASN A 298 23.78 -40.62 -9.20
N TYR A 299 23.78 -40.60 -7.89
CA TYR A 299 24.54 -41.54 -7.06
C TYR A 299 23.58 -42.23 -6.11
N GLY A 300 23.53 -43.53 -6.16
CA GLY A 300 22.55 -44.30 -5.40
C GLY A 300 23.14 -45.55 -4.77
N THR A 301 22.47 -46.04 -3.74
CA THR A 301 22.69 -47.31 -3.12
C THR A 301 21.40 -48.03 -2.91
N GLN A 302 21.40 -49.34 -3.13
CA GLN A 302 20.21 -50.21 -3.02
C GLN A 302 20.58 -51.46 -2.23
N ALA A 303 19.69 -51.88 -1.37
CA ALA A 303 19.77 -53.13 -0.67
C ALA A 303 18.50 -53.97 -0.86
N ASN A 304 18.65 -55.29 -0.92
CA ASN A 304 17.59 -56.24 -1.13
C ASN A 304 17.61 -57.30 -0.05
N SER A 305 16.46 -57.68 0.52
CA SER A 305 16.37 -58.72 1.57
C SER A 305 14.97 -59.27 1.63
N ASP A 306 14.83 -60.51 2.13
CA ASP A 306 13.53 -61.12 2.40
C ASP A 306 12.96 -60.76 3.78
N SER A 307 13.74 -60.14 4.64
CA SER A 307 13.37 -59.62 5.96
C SER A 307 13.96 -58.24 6.19
N PHE A 308 13.47 -57.52 7.22
CA PHE A 308 13.98 -56.20 7.53
C PHE A 308 15.38 -56.21 8.19
N THR A 309 16.41 -56.17 7.35
CA THR A 309 17.81 -56.19 7.78
C THR A 309 18.56 -54.92 7.44
N PHE A 310 17.91 -53.88 6.90
CA PHE A 310 18.53 -52.70 6.28
C PHE A 310 19.31 -51.82 7.25
N LEU A 311 19.12 -51.98 8.57
CA LEU A 311 19.85 -51.27 9.62
C LEU A 311 20.99 -52.12 10.23
N ASN A 312 21.16 -53.35 9.77
CA ASN A 312 22.25 -54.24 10.27
C ASN A 312 23.57 -53.94 9.57
N GLY A 313 24.65 -54.01 10.30
CA GLY A 313 25.99 -53.76 9.76
C GLY A 313 26.42 -54.73 8.64
N ASP A 314 25.83 -55.96 8.60
CA ASP A 314 26.13 -57.01 7.61
C ASP A 314 25.31 -56.87 6.33
N GLN A 315 24.40 -55.90 6.25
CA GLN A 315 23.58 -55.71 5.06
C GLN A 315 24.43 -55.23 3.89
N VAL A 316 24.35 -55.98 2.79
CA VAL A 316 25.04 -55.58 1.55
C VAL A 316 24.24 -54.49 0.84
N TRP A 317 24.93 -53.39 0.56
CA TRP A 317 24.41 -52.29 -0.23
C TRP A 317 25.13 -52.17 -1.57
N PHE A 318 24.37 -52.16 -2.66
CA PHE A 318 24.89 -52.06 -4.02
C PHE A 318 24.89 -50.60 -4.45
N GLN A 319 26.04 -50.09 -4.81
CA GLN A 319 26.18 -48.70 -5.25
C GLN A 319 26.11 -48.59 -6.76
N SER A 320 25.53 -47.49 -7.23
CA SER A 320 25.47 -47.14 -8.64
C SER A 320 25.63 -45.64 -8.84
N SER A 321 26.27 -45.25 -9.95
CA SER A 321 26.40 -43.86 -10.36
C SER A 321 26.13 -43.73 -11.86
N VAL A 322 25.32 -42.72 -12.22
CA VAL A 322 24.96 -42.46 -13.62
C VAL A 322 25.08 -40.97 -13.89
N PHE A 323 25.82 -40.59 -14.93
CA PHE A 323 25.77 -39.30 -15.56
C PHE A 323 24.92 -39.37 -16.82
N GLY A 324 24.00 -38.44 -17.02
CA GLY A 324 23.16 -38.40 -18.20
C GLY A 324 22.84 -36.97 -18.65
N VAL A 325 22.43 -36.83 -19.89
CA VAL A 325 21.95 -35.59 -20.49
C VAL A 325 20.62 -35.87 -21.12
N ASN A 326 19.60 -35.11 -20.76
CA ASN A 326 18.25 -35.22 -21.31
C ASN A 326 17.94 -33.99 -22.16
N MET A 327 17.57 -34.22 -23.43
CA MET A 327 17.05 -33.21 -24.34
C MET A 327 15.56 -33.49 -24.63
N ASN A 328 14.73 -32.53 -24.34
CA ASN A 328 13.31 -32.59 -24.71
C ASN A 328 13.02 -31.60 -25.85
N ILE A 329 12.54 -32.13 -26.99
CA ILE A 329 12.22 -31.33 -28.19
C ILE A 329 10.72 -31.42 -28.43
N PRO A 330 9.96 -30.34 -28.25
CA PRO A 330 8.50 -30.37 -28.50
C PRO A 330 8.21 -30.27 -29.99
N ILE A 331 7.88 -31.42 -30.63
CA ILE A 331 7.71 -31.52 -32.10
C ILE A 331 6.30 -31.07 -32.52
N PHE A 332 5.26 -31.63 -31.92
CA PHE A 332 3.86 -31.35 -32.31
C PHE A 332 2.97 -31.13 -31.09
N SER A 333 2.07 -30.13 -31.17
CA SER A 333 1.19 -29.75 -30.06
C SER A 333 -0.26 -29.49 -30.47
N SER A 334 -0.69 -30.03 -31.62
CA SER A 334 -2.06 -29.86 -32.14
C SER A 334 -2.54 -28.36 -32.16
N GLY A 335 -1.64 -27.41 -32.45
CA GLY A 335 -1.96 -25.99 -32.47
C GLY A 335 -1.94 -25.29 -31.10
N GLN A 336 -1.83 -26.01 -29.97
CA GLN A 336 -1.90 -25.47 -28.62
C GLN A 336 -0.88 -24.33 -28.40
N ARG A 337 0.38 -24.52 -28.82
CA ARG A 337 1.43 -23.49 -28.68
C ARG A 337 1.13 -22.23 -29.51
N GLY A 338 0.61 -22.44 -30.74
CA GLY A 338 0.18 -21.32 -31.60
C GLY A 338 -0.95 -20.51 -30.94
N ALA A 339 -1.95 -21.19 -30.40
CA ALA A 339 -3.07 -20.55 -29.72
C ALA A 339 -2.62 -19.77 -28.46
N ARG A 340 -1.71 -20.33 -27.64
CA ARG A 340 -1.14 -19.62 -26.48
C ARG A 340 -0.34 -18.38 -26.88
N THR A 341 0.49 -18.50 -27.92
CA THR A 341 1.25 -17.35 -28.45
C THR A 341 0.33 -16.26 -28.97
N GLN A 342 -0.78 -16.64 -29.65
CA GLN A 342 -1.76 -15.67 -30.14
C GLN A 342 -2.52 -15.00 -28.99
N GLN A 343 -2.88 -15.74 -27.93
CA GLN A 343 -3.48 -15.16 -26.72
C GLN A 343 -2.54 -14.15 -26.06
N ALA A 344 -1.26 -14.50 -25.89
CA ALA A 344 -0.26 -13.58 -25.33
C ALA A 344 -0.02 -12.36 -26.21
N LYS A 345 -0.12 -12.50 -27.54
CA LYS A 345 -0.05 -11.37 -28.47
C LYS A 345 -1.25 -10.42 -28.29
N ILE A 346 -2.46 -10.97 -28.21
CA ILE A 346 -3.67 -10.16 -27.96
C ILE A 346 -3.57 -9.43 -26.59
N ALA A 347 -3.04 -10.08 -25.56
CA ALA A 347 -2.80 -9.46 -24.27
C ALA A 347 -1.77 -8.32 -24.33
N LEU A 348 -0.75 -8.43 -25.21
CA LEU A 348 0.18 -7.34 -25.46
C LEU A 348 -0.52 -6.18 -26.20
N ASP A 349 -1.27 -6.46 -27.27
CA ASP A 349 -2.01 -5.44 -28.02
C ASP A 349 -3.01 -4.68 -27.12
N GLN A 350 -3.61 -5.38 -26.12
CA GLN A 350 -4.46 -4.75 -25.09
C GLN A 350 -3.65 -3.82 -24.18
N ALA A 351 -2.50 -4.27 -23.67
CA ALA A 351 -1.65 -3.45 -22.80
C ALA A 351 -1.07 -2.21 -23.53
N GLU A 352 -0.78 -2.32 -24.83
CA GLU A 352 -0.38 -1.17 -25.65
C GLU A 352 -1.53 -0.15 -25.79
N THR A 353 -2.76 -0.62 -25.91
CA THR A 353 -3.95 0.25 -25.92
C THR A 353 -4.18 0.92 -24.58
N GLU A 354 -4.03 0.18 -23.46
CA GLU A 354 -4.12 0.70 -22.09
C GLU A 354 -3.03 1.75 -21.80
N LEU A 355 -1.82 1.57 -22.38
CA LEU A 355 -0.75 2.56 -22.23
C LEU A 355 -1.13 3.89 -22.91
N ILE A 356 -1.72 3.84 -24.12
CA ILE A 356 -2.21 5.02 -24.83
C ILE A 356 -3.32 5.71 -24.03
N GLU A 357 -4.26 4.93 -23.49
CA GLU A 357 -5.35 5.45 -22.63
C GLU A 357 -4.77 6.13 -21.37
N THR A 358 -3.79 5.49 -20.72
CA THR A 358 -3.12 6.03 -19.53
C THR A 358 -2.44 7.38 -19.88
N GLU A 359 -1.78 7.48 -21.03
CA GLU A 359 -1.20 8.76 -21.48
C GLU A 359 -2.27 9.86 -21.60
N GLN A 360 -3.43 9.56 -22.21
CA GLN A 360 -4.51 10.54 -22.33
C GLN A 360 -5.10 10.93 -20.97
N ASN A 361 -5.24 9.96 -20.06
CA ASN A 361 -5.73 10.21 -18.70
C ASN A 361 -4.77 11.09 -17.89
N ILE A 362 -3.47 10.87 -17.99
CA ILE A 362 -2.44 11.72 -17.35
C ILE A 362 -2.53 13.17 -17.89
N ARG A 363 -2.69 13.36 -19.19
CA ARG A 363 -2.88 14.69 -19.80
C ARG A 363 -4.16 15.38 -19.30
N LEU A 364 -5.24 14.62 -19.19
CA LEU A 364 -6.52 15.12 -18.67
C LEU A 364 -6.38 15.50 -17.19
N GLU A 365 -5.75 14.66 -16.40
CA GLU A 365 -5.53 14.90 -14.97
C GLU A 365 -4.65 16.14 -14.73
N LEU A 366 -3.59 16.31 -15.54
CA LEU A 366 -2.75 17.52 -15.49
C LEU A 366 -3.57 18.78 -15.75
N ASN A 367 -4.39 18.79 -16.82
CA ASN A 367 -5.21 19.95 -17.15
C ASN A 367 -6.26 20.24 -16.07
N THR A 368 -6.85 19.18 -15.49
CA THR A 368 -7.81 19.29 -14.40
C THR A 368 -7.16 19.85 -13.14
N SER A 369 -5.99 19.32 -12.75
CA SER A 369 -5.26 19.77 -11.57
C SER A 369 -4.77 21.22 -11.71
N ARG A 370 -4.33 21.63 -12.90
CA ARG A 370 -4.00 23.04 -13.20
C ARG A 370 -5.20 23.95 -13.04
N SER A 371 -6.34 23.57 -13.64
CA SER A 371 -7.58 24.34 -13.54
C SER A 371 -8.07 24.47 -12.09
N ASN A 372 -8.02 23.37 -11.33
CA ASN A 372 -8.42 23.37 -9.92
C ASN A 372 -7.48 24.24 -9.08
N TYR A 373 -6.19 24.15 -9.31
CA TYR A 373 -5.22 24.96 -8.58
C TYR A 373 -5.35 26.45 -8.88
N GLN A 374 -5.57 26.83 -10.15
CA GLN A 374 -5.87 28.21 -10.53
C GLN A 374 -7.14 28.70 -9.83
N PHE A 375 -8.22 27.92 -9.90
CA PHE A 375 -9.48 28.23 -9.24
C PHE A 375 -9.31 28.41 -7.72
N ALA A 376 -8.54 27.53 -7.08
CA ALA A 376 -8.28 27.60 -5.64
C ALA A 376 -7.57 28.93 -5.26
N ILE A 377 -6.58 29.37 -6.04
CA ILE A 377 -5.90 30.64 -5.82
C ILE A 377 -6.86 31.83 -6.00
N GLU A 378 -7.68 31.82 -7.05
CA GLU A 378 -8.67 32.87 -7.29
C GLU A 378 -9.73 32.89 -6.17
N ASN A 379 -10.23 31.72 -5.76
CA ASN A 379 -11.20 31.56 -4.67
C ASN A 379 -10.61 32.07 -3.32
N TYR A 380 -9.38 31.74 -3.02
CA TYR A 380 -8.68 32.25 -1.83
C TYR A 380 -8.64 33.78 -1.83
N GLY A 381 -8.22 34.41 -2.95
CA GLY A 381 -8.19 35.87 -3.08
C GLY A 381 -9.56 36.53 -2.90
N ASN A 382 -10.61 35.92 -3.45
CA ASN A 382 -11.98 36.42 -3.34
C ASN A 382 -12.55 36.22 -1.92
N SER A 383 -12.32 35.05 -1.30
CA SER A 383 -12.77 34.75 0.06
C SER A 383 -12.09 35.69 1.09
N LYS A 384 -10.82 36.01 0.90
CA LYS A 384 -10.10 37.02 1.72
C LYS A 384 -10.75 38.38 1.65
N LYS A 385 -11.10 38.86 0.45
CA LYS A 385 -11.80 40.16 0.26
C LYS A 385 -13.19 40.09 0.89
N ASN A 386 -13.94 38.99 0.69
CA ASN A 386 -15.28 38.82 1.24
C ASN A 386 -15.25 38.82 2.77
N LEU A 387 -14.29 38.14 3.41
CA LEU A 387 -14.08 38.20 4.86
C LEU A 387 -13.88 39.62 5.35
N SER A 388 -12.96 40.39 4.75
CA SER A 388 -12.71 41.79 5.13
C SER A 388 -13.95 42.70 4.98
N LEU A 389 -14.80 42.44 3.97
CA LEU A 389 -16.06 43.15 3.82
C LEU A 389 -17.07 42.77 4.90
N ALA A 390 -17.21 41.45 5.18
CA ALA A 390 -18.12 40.96 6.20
C ALA A 390 -17.74 41.45 7.61
N GLU A 391 -16.47 41.48 7.96
CA GLU A 391 -15.95 42.08 9.22
C GLU A 391 -16.35 43.51 9.37
N ARG A 392 -16.20 44.32 8.30
CA ARG A 392 -16.60 45.75 8.33
C ARG A 392 -18.10 45.94 8.44
N ILE A 393 -18.90 45.08 7.81
CA ILE A 393 -20.36 45.17 7.86
C ILE A 393 -20.84 44.77 9.26
N GLU A 394 -20.33 43.68 9.80
CA GLU A 394 -20.67 43.22 11.15
C GLU A 394 -20.28 44.29 12.20
N GLY A 395 -19.04 44.78 12.17
CA GLY A 395 -18.60 45.81 13.11
C GLY A 395 -19.46 47.09 13.07
N LYS A 396 -19.91 47.53 11.87
CA LYS A 396 -20.85 48.65 11.74
C LYS A 396 -22.23 48.33 12.32
N ASN A 397 -22.77 47.13 12.09
CA ASN A 397 -24.06 46.76 12.62
C ASN A 397 -23.98 46.55 14.15
N GLN A 398 -22.89 46.05 14.69
CA GLN A 398 -22.66 45.95 16.11
C GLN A 398 -22.71 47.33 16.80
N VAL A 399 -22.02 48.34 16.22
CA VAL A 399 -22.07 49.72 16.75
C VAL A 399 -23.47 50.30 16.67
N LYS A 400 -24.17 50.16 15.50
CA LYS A 400 -25.55 50.66 15.33
C LYS A 400 -26.52 49.99 16.32
N PHE A 401 -26.36 48.66 16.55
CA PHE A 401 -27.20 47.94 17.51
C PHE A 401 -26.97 48.46 18.95
N THR A 402 -25.72 48.65 19.36
CA THR A 402 -25.38 49.21 20.68
C THR A 402 -25.97 50.63 20.86
N GLU A 403 -26.04 51.43 19.77
CA GLU A 403 -26.61 52.79 19.80
C GLU A 403 -28.15 52.79 19.62
N GLY A 404 -28.79 51.58 19.50
CA GLY A 404 -30.22 51.47 19.27
C GLY A 404 -30.69 51.86 17.86
N LEU A 405 -29.76 51.94 16.88
CA LEU A 405 -30.02 52.38 15.50
C LEU A 405 -30.17 51.18 14.53
N ALA A 406 -29.96 49.96 14.97
CA ALA A 406 -30.16 48.73 14.20
C ALA A 406 -30.97 47.73 15.05
N THR A 407 -31.71 46.85 14.37
CA THR A 407 -32.47 45.76 14.99
C THR A 407 -31.56 44.61 15.28
N SER A 408 -31.96 43.70 16.20
CA SER A 408 -31.28 42.42 16.47
C SER A 408 -31.26 41.55 15.19
N PHE A 409 -32.26 41.64 14.32
CA PHE A 409 -32.31 40.95 13.03
C PHE A 409 -31.19 41.40 12.09
N GLU A 410 -30.94 42.72 11.97
CA GLU A 410 -29.84 43.25 11.13
C GLU A 410 -28.48 42.85 11.66
N LEU A 411 -28.28 42.88 12.98
CA LEU A 411 -27.07 42.40 13.61
C LEU A 411 -26.81 40.93 13.36
N ARG A 412 -27.82 40.08 13.60
CA ARG A 412 -27.76 38.63 13.34
C ARG A 412 -27.45 38.32 11.88
N GLN A 413 -28.07 39.02 10.93
CA GLN A 413 -27.78 38.83 9.51
C GLN A 413 -26.31 39.15 9.18
N ALA A 414 -25.77 40.23 9.74
CA ALA A 414 -24.36 40.58 9.57
C ALA A 414 -23.40 39.57 10.23
N GLN A 415 -23.75 39.05 11.41
CA GLN A 415 -22.99 38.01 12.10
C GLN A 415 -22.99 36.69 11.32
N THR A 416 -24.15 36.24 10.83
CA THR A 416 -24.26 35.02 10.01
C THR A 416 -23.41 35.15 8.73
N GLN A 417 -23.44 36.32 8.09
CA GLN A 417 -22.61 36.60 6.91
C GLN A 417 -21.11 36.57 7.26
N LEU A 418 -20.70 37.11 8.40
CA LEU A 418 -19.32 37.07 8.87
C LEU A 418 -18.88 35.60 9.14
N TYR A 419 -19.67 34.82 9.86
CA TYR A 419 -19.33 33.44 10.18
C TYR A 419 -19.19 32.57 8.93
N THR A 420 -20.08 32.77 7.96
CA THR A 420 -19.98 32.10 6.64
C THR A 420 -18.70 32.53 5.90
N ALA A 421 -18.38 33.82 5.88
CA ALA A 421 -17.17 34.32 5.21
C ALA A 421 -15.88 33.80 5.89
N GLN A 422 -15.85 33.72 7.22
CA GLN A 422 -14.75 33.13 7.97
C GLN A 422 -14.52 31.66 7.59
N GLN A 423 -15.59 30.86 7.59
CA GLN A 423 -15.51 29.45 7.21
C GLN A 423 -15.03 29.26 5.76
N GLN A 424 -15.58 30.05 4.83
CA GLN A 424 -15.18 29.99 3.41
C GLN A 424 -13.70 30.38 3.21
N TYR A 425 -13.22 31.37 3.94
CA TYR A 425 -11.82 31.78 3.86
C TYR A 425 -10.85 30.70 4.31
N PHE A 426 -11.11 30.03 5.45
CA PHE A 426 -10.25 28.95 5.92
C PHE A 426 -10.34 27.71 5.03
N GLN A 427 -11.52 27.40 4.49
CA GLN A 427 -11.68 26.33 3.51
C GLN A 427 -10.89 26.62 2.23
N ALA A 428 -10.90 27.88 1.75
CA ALA A 428 -10.14 28.26 0.57
C ALA A 428 -8.62 28.17 0.78
N MET A 429 -8.11 28.45 2.00
CA MET A 429 -6.71 28.19 2.33
C MET A 429 -6.33 26.71 2.17
N LEU A 430 -7.12 25.82 2.74
CA LEU A 430 -6.89 24.39 2.62
C LEU A 430 -6.97 23.93 1.16
N GLU A 431 -7.91 24.46 0.39
CA GLU A 431 -8.08 24.13 -1.03
C GLU A 431 -6.84 24.50 -1.87
N VAL A 432 -6.18 25.64 -1.60
CA VAL A 432 -4.92 26.01 -2.25
C VAL A 432 -3.83 24.99 -1.94
N ILE A 433 -3.70 24.59 -0.68
CA ILE A 433 -2.68 23.62 -0.24
C ILE A 433 -2.90 22.26 -0.91
N ASN A 434 -4.15 21.78 -0.90
CA ASN A 434 -4.51 20.48 -1.45
C ASN A 434 -4.39 20.45 -2.98
N SER A 435 -4.91 21.47 -3.68
CA SER A 435 -4.84 21.55 -5.14
C SER A 435 -3.40 21.67 -5.66
N LYS A 436 -2.51 22.36 -4.91
CA LYS A 436 -1.08 22.33 -5.21
C LYS A 436 -0.49 20.94 -5.07
N ALA A 437 -0.80 20.23 -3.97
CA ALA A 437 -0.30 18.88 -3.73
C ALA A 437 -0.78 17.90 -4.83
N ASP A 438 -2.02 18.07 -5.31
CA ASP A 438 -2.56 17.32 -6.43
C ASP A 438 -1.76 17.57 -7.71
N LEU A 439 -1.52 18.84 -8.05
CA LEU A 439 -0.73 19.20 -9.22
C LEU A 439 0.73 18.71 -9.14
N GLU A 440 1.38 18.85 -7.98
CA GLU A 440 2.73 18.32 -7.75
C GLU A 440 2.79 16.79 -7.91
N THR A 441 1.75 16.08 -7.49
CA THR A 441 1.65 14.62 -7.63
C THR A 441 1.57 14.20 -9.10
N VAL A 442 0.76 14.88 -9.91
CA VAL A 442 0.64 14.62 -11.35
C VAL A 442 1.93 14.97 -12.09
N LEU A 443 2.57 16.07 -11.71
CA LEU A 443 3.85 16.50 -12.30
C LEU A 443 5.03 15.62 -11.90
N ASN A 444 4.84 14.72 -10.93
CA ASN A 444 5.90 13.86 -10.39
C ASN A 444 7.15 14.68 -10.00
N THR A 445 6.93 15.84 -9.34
CA THR A 445 8.01 16.78 -9.06
C THR A 445 9.08 16.16 -8.15
N PRO A 446 10.38 16.27 -8.50
CA PRO A 446 11.46 15.50 -7.87
C PRO A 446 11.83 15.94 -6.43
N GLN A 447 11.06 16.78 -5.77
CA GLN A 447 11.29 17.18 -4.37
C GLN A 447 11.22 16.03 -3.35
N LEU A 448 10.91 14.81 -3.81
CA LEU A 448 10.97 13.58 -3.00
C LEU A 448 12.36 12.91 -3.01
N ARG A 449 13.34 13.43 -3.73
CA ARG A 449 14.66 12.80 -3.91
C ARG A 449 15.78 13.37 -3.03
N ASN A 450 15.46 14.09 -1.97
CA ASN A 450 16.46 14.54 -0.99
C ASN A 450 16.49 13.65 0.25
#